data_871fe2e9da2a141855922173dd27862f
#
_entry.id   871fe2e9da2a141855922173dd27862f
#
_cell.length_a   1.000
_cell.length_b   1.000
_cell.length_c   1.000
_cell.angle_alpha   90.00
_cell.angle_beta   90.00
_cell.angle_gamma   90.00
#
_symmetry.space_group_name_H-M   'P 1'
#
loop_
_entity.id
_entity.type
_entity.pdbx_description
1 polymer ?
#
loop_
_entity_poly.entity_id
_entity_poly.type
_entity_poly.pdbx_seq_one_letter_code
_entity_poly.pdbx_strand_id
1 'polypeptide(L)'
;MDLGLGGAAVVVNGGTKGMGRAAARCFARDGARVCVLARGQQGIDDTVAELLDLGSPDAFGVPTDLTVRADVDAAFAVVGARWGALNVLVNAAGPVEVGVREFEDLDDEEWMATFEIGAMSAVRCVRAALGLLRAAEWARIVNVSAHSTKRQSEALVAYTASKAAMTSISKNLSLSLAPDGILVNTVSPGSFLSAGMVGYLESLPPERGVDPTSLEDAMRVIKEDFDHPAHLPRAGDPSEIGPVIAFVGSRVNSYMTGADINVDGGSDFA
;
A
#
# COMPACT_ATOMS: atom_id res chain seq x y z
N MET A 1 19.67 -11.69 3.48
CA MET A 1 18.95 -12.01 4.76
C MET A 1 17.77 -12.86 4.36
N ASP A 2 17.59 -14.00 4.98
CA ASP A 2 16.36 -14.79 4.80
C ASP A 2 15.24 -14.15 5.62
N LEU A 3 14.15 -13.76 4.98
CA LEU A 3 13.00 -13.12 5.64
C LEU A 3 11.99 -14.15 6.21
N GLY A 4 12.23 -15.45 6.01
CA GLY A 4 11.34 -16.53 6.46
C GLY A 4 9.97 -16.48 5.76
N LEU A 5 9.95 -16.09 4.48
CA LEU A 5 8.73 -15.94 3.68
C LEU A 5 8.44 -17.16 2.80
N GLY A 6 9.37 -18.12 2.68
CA GLY A 6 9.18 -19.33 1.87
C GLY A 6 7.88 -20.07 2.23
N GLY A 7 6.95 -20.20 1.28
CA GLY A 7 5.64 -20.82 1.46
C GLY A 7 4.60 -20.01 2.24
N ALA A 8 4.94 -18.84 2.78
CA ALA A 8 4.00 -17.95 3.46
C ALA A 8 2.86 -17.53 2.51
N ALA A 9 1.64 -17.46 3.02
CA ALA A 9 0.49 -16.96 2.28
C ALA A 9 0.38 -15.44 2.45
N VAL A 10 0.40 -14.70 1.35
CA VAL A 10 0.40 -13.24 1.31
C VAL A 10 -0.72 -12.70 0.44
N VAL A 11 -1.54 -11.81 0.97
CA VAL A 11 -2.53 -11.04 0.20
C VAL A 11 -2.04 -9.59 0.10
N VAL A 12 -1.99 -9.06 -1.13
CA VAL A 12 -1.66 -7.66 -1.39
C VAL A 12 -2.84 -6.99 -2.08
N ASN A 13 -3.60 -6.16 -1.38
CA ASN A 13 -4.58 -5.34 -2.04
C ASN A 13 -3.89 -4.13 -2.72
N GLY A 14 -4.39 -3.73 -3.90
CA GLY A 14 -3.69 -2.78 -4.75
C GLY A 14 -2.38 -3.35 -5.35
N GLY A 15 -2.25 -4.68 -5.41
CA GLY A 15 -1.01 -5.38 -5.77
C GLY A 15 -0.61 -5.33 -7.24
N THR A 16 -1.41 -4.72 -8.13
CA THR A 16 -1.14 -4.72 -9.59
C THR A 16 -0.37 -3.50 -10.10
N LYS A 17 -0.16 -2.48 -9.26
CA LYS A 17 0.55 -1.24 -9.65
C LYS A 17 1.37 -0.69 -8.48
N GLY A 18 2.32 0.19 -8.79
CA GLY A 18 3.05 1.01 -7.82
C GLY A 18 3.67 0.20 -6.67
N MET A 19 3.52 0.72 -5.46
CA MET A 19 4.14 0.17 -4.23
C MET A 19 3.59 -1.22 -3.88
N GLY A 20 2.29 -1.47 -4.10
CA GLY A 20 1.69 -2.79 -3.87
C GLY A 20 2.29 -3.86 -4.79
N ARG A 21 2.46 -3.56 -6.09
CA ARG A 21 3.14 -4.48 -7.03
C ARG A 21 4.59 -4.68 -6.66
N ALA A 22 5.30 -3.62 -6.25
CA ALA A 22 6.68 -3.72 -5.80
C ALA A 22 6.81 -4.63 -4.57
N ALA A 23 5.91 -4.52 -3.60
CA ALA A 23 5.85 -5.41 -2.45
C ALA A 23 5.53 -6.86 -2.86
N ALA A 24 4.52 -7.08 -3.72
CA ALA A 24 4.15 -8.41 -4.22
C ALA A 24 5.34 -9.12 -4.89
N ARG A 25 6.13 -8.38 -5.70
CA ARG A 25 7.37 -8.88 -6.34
C ARG A 25 8.42 -9.31 -5.31
N CYS A 26 8.60 -8.55 -4.23
CA CYS A 26 9.52 -8.93 -3.17
C CYS A 26 9.07 -10.21 -2.46
N PHE A 27 7.81 -10.33 -2.10
CA PHE A 27 7.25 -11.57 -1.51
C PHE A 27 7.42 -12.77 -2.45
N ALA A 28 7.17 -12.59 -3.75
CA ALA A 28 7.31 -13.67 -4.73
C ALA A 28 8.76 -14.15 -4.84
N ARG A 29 9.76 -13.23 -4.90
CA ARG A 29 11.18 -13.55 -4.95
C ARG A 29 11.66 -14.34 -3.74
N ASP A 30 11.05 -14.08 -2.58
CA ASP A 30 11.35 -14.78 -1.33
C ASP A 30 10.52 -16.06 -1.16
N GLY A 31 9.88 -16.55 -2.24
CA GLY A 31 9.16 -17.83 -2.30
C GLY A 31 7.82 -17.84 -1.57
N ALA A 32 7.19 -16.70 -1.33
CA ALA A 32 5.84 -16.64 -0.78
C ALA A 32 4.78 -16.98 -1.84
N ARG A 33 3.66 -17.55 -1.40
CA ARG A 33 2.42 -17.65 -2.19
C ARG A 33 1.72 -16.30 -2.17
N VAL A 34 1.41 -15.73 -3.32
CA VAL A 34 0.91 -14.34 -3.40
C VAL A 34 -0.45 -14.27 -4.08
N CYS A 35 -1.41 -13.64 -3.41
CA CYS A 35 -2.68 -13.24 -4.00
C CYS A 35 -2.74 -11.72 -4.14
N VAL A 36 -3.11 -11.22 -5.32
CA VAL A 36 -3.31 -9.79 -5.55
C VAL A 36 -4.79 -9.46 -5.70
N LEU A 37 -5.25 -8.40 -5.02
CA LEU A 37 -6.61 -7.88 -5.15
C LEU A 37 -6.56 -6.54 -5.90
N ALA A 38 -7.32 -6.43 -6.98
CA ALA A 38 -7.44 -5.22 -7.79
C ALA A 38 -8.74 -5.26 -8.61
N ARG A 39 -9.12 -4.14 -9.24
CA ARG A 39 -10.36 -4.07 -10.03
C ARG A 39 -10.23 -4.67 -11.42
N GLY A 40 -9.08 -4.50 -12.08
CA GLY A 40 -8.87 -4.82 -13.49
C GLY A 40 -8.27 -6.20 -13.70
N GLN A 41 -9.01 -7.09 -14.44
CA GLN A 41 -8.56 -8.46 -14.71
C GLN A 41 -7.22 -8.51 -15.43
N GLN A 42 -7.02 -7.72 -16.49
CA GLN A 42 -5.76 -7.73 -17.26
C GLN A 42 -4.54 -7.42 -16.39
N GLY A 43 -4.63 -6.40 -15.51
CA GLY A 43 -3.54 -6.06 -14.59
C GLY A 43 -3.28 -7.16 -13.55
N ILE A 44 -4.31 -7.92 -13.19
CA ILE A 44 -4.18 -9.10 -12.33
C ILE A 44 -3.41 -10.19 -13.07
N ASP A 45 -3.83 -10.53 -14.29
CA ASP A 45 -3.24 -11.62 -15.09
C ASP A 45 -1.76 -11.35 -15.38
N ASP A 46 -1.43 -10.12 -15.79
CA ASP A 46 -0.05 -9.69 -16.02
C ASP A 46 0.80 -9.78 -14.75
N THR A 47 0.23 -9.37 -13.61
CA THR A 47 0.95 -9.42 -12.34
C THR A 47 1.14 -10.86 -11.87
N VAL A 48 0.12 -11.70 -11.97
CA VAL A 48 0.20 -13.11 -11.58
C VAL A 48 1.27 -13.85 -12.38
N ALA A 49 1.32 -13.65 -13.71
CA ALA A 49 2.36 -14.22 -14.55
C ALA A 49 3.76 -13.80 -14.08
N GLU A 50 3.96 -12.50 -13.82
CA GLU A 50 5.22 -11.96 -13.30
C GLU A 50 5.61 -12.58 -11.94
N LEU A 51 4.66 -12.72 -11.01
CA LEU A 51 4.93 -13.26 -9.68
C LEU A 51 5.35 -14.74 -9.72
N LEU A 52 4.77 -15.52 -10.62
CA LEU A 52 5.17 -16.90 -10.87
C LEU A 52 6.59 -16.96 -11.46
N ASP A 53 6.90 -16.13 -12.44
CA ASP A 53 8.23 -16.03 -13.05
C ASP A 53 9.31 -15.58 -12.04
N LEU A 54 8.93 -14.78 -11.03
CA LEU A 54 9.80 -14.33 -9.96
C LEU A 54 10.04 -15.39 -8.87
N GLY A 55 9.35 -16.53 -8.92
CA GLY A 55 9.58 -17.64 -8.02
C GLY A 55 8.50 -17.87 -6.96
N SER A 56 7.36 -17.18 -7.03
CA SER A 56 6.21 -17.55 -6.19
C SER A 56 5.75 -18.97 -6.53
N PRO A 57 5.65 -19.87 -5.54
CA PRO A 57 5.20 -21.25 -5.80
C PRO A 57 3.71 -21.32 -6.13
N ASP A 58 2.95 -20.29 -5.81
CA ASP A 58 1.51 -20.18 -6.09
C ASP A 58 1.11 -18.71 -6.12
N ALA A 59 0.69 -18.20 -7.28
CA ALA A 59 0.18 -16.85 -7.42
C ALA A 59 -1.18 -16.86 -8.11
N PHE A 60 -2.09 -16.02 -7.63
CA PHE A 60 -3.37 -15.75 -8.26
C PHE A 60 -3.87 -14.35 -7.91
N GLY A 61 -4.95 -13.93 -8.54
CA GLY A 61 -5.59 -12.68 -8.19
C GLY A 61 -7.11 -12.81 -8.22
N VAL A 62 -7.76 -11.87 -7.53
CA VAL A 62 -9.22 -11.81 -7.49
C VAL A 62 -9.66 -10.39 -7.84
N PRO A 63 -10.48 -10.20 -8.89
CA PRO A 63 -11.10 -8.92 -9.18
C PRO A 63 -11.93 -8.48 -7.97
N THR A 64 -11.60 -7.31 -7.40
CA THR A 64 -12.20 -6.87 -6.15
C THR A 64 -12.33 -5.36 -6.13
N ASP A 65 -13.53 -4.85 -5.92
CA ASP A 65 -13.75 -3.47 -5.53
C ASP A 65 -13.69 -3.38 -3.99
N LEU A 66 -12.65 -2.77 -3.48
CA LEU A 66 -12.40 -2.66 -2.03
C LEU A 66 -13.39 -1.71 -1.32
N THR A 67 -14.15 -0.93 -2.08
CA THR A 67 -15.23 -0.10 -1.54
C THR A 67 -16.51 -0.91 -1.32
N VAL A 68 -16.62 -2.07 -1.95
CA VAL A 68 -17.78 -2.98 -1.85
C VAL A 68 -17.45 -4.12 -0.87
N ARG A 69 -18.14 -4.14 0.27
CA ARG A 69 -17.91 -5.15 1.32
C ARG A 69 -18.08 -6.58 0.80
N ALA A 70 -19.13 -6.83 0.01
CA ALA A 70 -19.42 -8.17 -0.50
C ALA A 70 -18.30 -8.71 -1.40
N ASP A 71 -17.67 -7.85 -2.21
CA ASP A 71 -16.55 -8.22 -3.07
C ASP A 71 -15.33 -8.61 -2.23
N VAL A 72 -15.05 -7.84 -1.17
CA VAL A 72 -13.96 -8.13 -0.23
C VAL A 72 -14.20 -9.46 0.48
N ASP A 73 -15.40 -9.68 1.04
CA ASP A 73 -15.76 -10.93 1.72
C ASP A 73 -15.62 -12.12 0.76
N ALA A 74 -16.07 -12.00 -0.50
CA ALA A 74 -15.93 -13.03 -1.53
C ALA A 74 -14.45 -13.31 -1.89
N ALA A 75 -13.62 -12.28 -2.03
CA ALA A 75 -12.20 -12.43 -2.32
C ALA A 75 -11.47 -13.21 -1.21
N PHE A 76 -11.72 -12.88 0.06
CA PHE A 76 -11.11 -13.62 1.18
C PHE A 76 -11.69 -15.01 1.36
N ALA A 77 -12.93 -15.29 0.92
CA ALA A 77 -13.45 -16.66 0.84
C ALA A 77 -12.67 -17.51 -0.17
N VAL A 78 -12.31 -16.94 -1.33
CA VAL A 78 -11.44 -17.61 -2.33
C VAL A 78 -10.06 -17.90 -1.75
N VAL A 79 -9.45 -16.91 -1.08
CA VAL A 79 -8.15 -17.09 -0.39
C VAL A 79 -8.23 -18.21 0.65
N GLY A 80 -9.29 -18.21 1.47
CA GLY A 80 -9.52 -19.21 2.50
C GLY A 80 -9.70 -20.62 1.94
N ALA A 81 -10.48 -20.77 0.87
CA ALA A 81 -10.69 -22.03 0.20
C ALA A 81 -9.39 -22.60 -0.40
N ARG A 82 -8.50 -21.73 -0.88
CA ARG A 82 -7.24 -22.15 -1.50
C ARG A 82 -6.12 -22.43 -0.51
N TRP A 83 -5.99 -21.63 0.57
CA TRP A 83 -4.83 -21.70 1.47
C TRP A 83 -5.15 -22.05 2.92
N GLY A 84 -6.38 -21.86 3.37
CA GLY A 84 -6.83 -22.16 4.74
C GLY A 84 -6.29 -21.20 5.82
N ALA A 85 -5.18 -20.52 5.57
CA ALA A 85 -4.54 -19.58 6.49
C ALA A 85 -3.85 -18.45 5.72
N LEU A 86 -3.61 -17.32 6.38
CA LEU A 86 -2.96 -16.14 5.81
C LEU A 86 -1.86 -15.64 6.77
N ASN A 87 -0.62 -15.52 6.28
CA ASN A 87 0.49 -14.99 7.06
C ASN A 87 0.61 -13.47 6.94
N VAL A 88 0.35 -12.90 5.76
CA VAL A 88 0.57 -11.47 5.54
C VAL A 88 -0.60 -10.85 4.79
N LEU A 89 -1.13 -9.76 5.34
CA LEU A 89 -2.04 -8.85 4.66
C LEU A 89 -1.34 -7.52 4.43
N VAL A 90 -1.17 -7.11 3.17
CA VAL A 90 -0.67 -5.79 2.80
C VAL A 90 -1.81 -4.94 2.25
N ASN A 91 -2.16 -3.86 2.93
CA ASN A 91 -3.13 -2.88 2.51
C ASN A 91 -2.39 -1.74 1.79
N ALA A 92 -2.21 -1.87 0.46
CA ALA A 92 -1.50 -0.90 -0.37
C ALA A 92 -2.41 -0.13 -1.33
N ALA A 93 -3.70 -0.45 -1.39
CA ALA A 93 -4.66 0.37 -2.13
C ALA A 93 -4.91 1.69 -1.40
N GLY A 94 -5.09 2.74 -2.18
CA GLY A 94 -5.36 4.07 -1.64
C GLY A 94 -5.98 4.98 -2.69
N PRO A 95 -6.47 6.14 -2.30
CA PRO A 95 -6.97 7.12 -3.24
C PRO A 95 -5.83 7.58 -4.16
N VAL A 96 -6.20 7.84 -5.40
CA VAL A 96 -5.32 8.51 -6.37
C VAL A 96 -5.81 9.95 -6.42
N GLU A 97 -5.07 10.84 -5.77
CA GLU A 97 -5.29 12.27 -5.98
C GLU A 97 -4.68 12.69 -7.31
N VAL A 98 -5.50 13.30 -8.14
CA VAL A 98 -5.07 13.85 -9.43
C VAL A 98 -5.09 15.36 -9.32
N GLY A 99 -3.90 15.96 -9.15
CA GLY A 99 -3.73 17.41 -9.10
C GLY A 99 -3.82 18.01 -7.70
N VAL A 100 -3.61 19.32 -7.65
CA VAL A 100 -3.74 20.15 -6.44
C VAL A 100 -5.22 20.48 -6.26
N ARG A 101 -5.79 20.16 -5.11
CA ARG A 101 -7.18 20.45 -4.75
C ARG A 101 -7.19 21.15 -3.39
N GLU A 102 -7.76 22.33 -3.35
CA GLU A 102 -7.93 23.09 -2.11
C GLU A 102 -9.12 22.57 -1.30
N PHE A 103 -9.19 22.95 -0.04
CA PHE A 103 -10.25 22.49 0.87
C PHE A 103 -11.65 22.81 0.35
N GLU A 104 -11.85 24.00 -0.20
CA GLU A 104 -13.14 24.48 -0.71
C GLU A 104 -13.55 23.89 -2.06
N ASP A 105 -12.62 23.20 -2.75
CA ASP A 105 -12.89 22.51 -4.02
C ASP A 105 -13.51 21.11 -3.83
N LEU A 106 -13.50 20.59 -2.59
CA LEU A 106 -13.92 19.21 -2.29
C LEU A 106 -15.32 19.21 -1.67
N ASP A 107 -16.26 18.53 -2.31
CA ASP A 107 -17.58 18.28 -1.74
C ASP A 107 -17.58 17.05 -0.79
N ASP A 108 -18.71 16.85 -0.08
CA ASP A 108 -18.87 15.75 0.87
C ASP A 108 -18.74 14.36 0.20
N GLU A 109 -19.15 14.22 -1.06
CA GLU A 109 -19.10 12.96 -1.81
C GLU A 109 -17.65 12.59 -2.12
N GLU A 110 -16.83 13.56 -2.53
CA GLU A 110 -15.39 13.38 -2.78
C GLU A 110 -14.62 13.05 -1.49
N TRP A 111 -14.96 13.73 -0.37
CA TRP A 111 -14.44 13.40 0.94
C TRP A 111 -14.73 11.94 1.31
N MET A 112 -15.99 11.54 1.21
CA MET A 112 -16.41 10.17 1.55
C MET A 112 -15.76 9.13 0.63
N ALA A 113 -15.69 9.37 -0.67
CA ALA A 113 -15.03 8.49 -1.62
C ALA A 113 -13.54 8.28 -1.27
N THR A 114 -12.84 9.37 -0.85
CA THR A 114 -11.45 9.31 -0.41
C THR A 114 -11.29 8.48 0.86
N PHE A 115 -12.19 8.63 1.84
CA PHE A 115 -12.18 7.80 3.05
C PHE A 115 -12.53 6.34 2.78
N GLU A 116 -13.46 6.06 1.87
CA GLU A 116 -13.86 4.70 1.50
C GLU A 116 -12.67 3.88 0.98
N ILE A 117 -11.87 4.45 0.09
CA ILE A 117 -10.69 3.76 -0.45
C ILE A 117 -9.46 3.95 0.44
N GLY A 118 -9.30 5.09 1.12
CA GLY A 118 -8.10 5.43 1.90
C GLY A 118 -8.01 4.75 3.25
N ALA A 119 -9.15 4.53 3.92
CA ALA A 119 -9.20 3.96 5.26
C ALA A 119 -10.13 2.73 5.34
N MET A 120 -11.38 2.85 4.85
CA MET A 120 -12.37 1.79 5.03
C MET A 120 -12.06 0.53 4.23
N SER A 121 -11.36 0.63 3.09
CA SER A 121 -10.85 -0.53 2.35
C SER A 121 -9.98 -1.44 3.22
N ALA A 122 -9.03 -0.86 3.96
CA ALA A 122 -8.18 -1.60 4.88
C ALA A 122 -8.98 -2.23 6.04
N VAL A 123 -9.96 -1.50 6.60
CA VAL A 123 -10.86 -2.02 7.64
C VAL A 123 -11.63 -3.24 7.14
N ARG A 124 -12.16 -3.20 5.91
CA ARG A 124 -12.88 -4.33 5.31
C ARG A 124 -11.95 -5.52 5.10
N CYS A 125 -10.78 -5.30 4.51
CA CYS A 125 -9.80 -6.36 4.27
C CYS A 125 -9.33 -7.02 5.58
N VAL A 126 -8.98 -6.22 6.60
CA VAL A 126 -8.58 -6.78 7.91
C VAL A 126 -9.71 -7.61 8.50
N ARG A 127 -10.94 -7.10 8.50
CA ARG A 127 -12.10 -7.82 9.05
C ARG A 127 -12.33 -9.15 8.34
N ALA A 128 -12.28 -9.18 7.01
CA ALA A 128 -12.47 -10.38 6.22
C ALA A 128 -11.30 -11.38 6.39
N ALA A 129 -10.09 -10.88 6.62
CA ALA A 129 -8.89 -11.70 6.80
C ALA A 129 -8.71 -12.29 8.19
N LEU A 130 -9.39 -11.77 9.24
CA LEU A 130 -9.07 -12.08 10.65
C LEU A 130 -9.08 -13.58 10.95
N GLY A 131 -10.05 -14.34 10.44
CA GLY A 131 -10.12 -15.79 10.64
C GLY A 131 -8.90 -16.50 10.07
N LEU A 132 -8.45 -16.10 8.86
CA LEU A 132 -7.30 -16.68 8.19
C LEU A 132 -5.97 -16.29 8.86
N LEU A 133 -5.85 -15.03 9.32
CA LEU A 133 -4.69 -14.55 10.06
C LEU A 133 -4.53 -15.29 11.39
N ARG A 134 -5.62 -15.54 12.12
CA ARG A 134 -5.62 -16.32 13.35
C ARG A 134 -5.33 -17.80 13.16
N ALA A 135 -5.61 -18.34 11.97
CA ALA A 135 -5.33 -19.74 11.63
C ALA A 135 -3.85 -19.98 11.28
N ALA A 136 -3.07 -18.93 11.02
CA ALA A 136 -1.66 -19.04 10.72
C ALA A 136 -0.80 -19.17 11.99
N GLU A 137 0.36 -19.84 11.91
CA GLU A 137 1.35 -19.91 12.99
C GLU A 137 1.88 -18.53 13.41
N TRP A 138 1.97 -17.62 12.45
CA TRP A 138 2.38 -16.24 12.62
C TRP A 138 1.67 -15.37 11.60
N ALA A 139 1.34 -14.13 11.95
CA ALA A 139 0.68 -13.24 11.02
C ALA A 139 1.13 -11.78 11.16
N ARG A 140 1.08 -11.04 10.03
CA ARG A 140 1.45 -9.63 9.92
C ARG A 140 0.41 -8.88 9.10
N ILE A 141 0.11 -7.67 9.53
CA ILE A 141 -0.67 -6.69 8.74
C ILE A 141 0.24 -5.50 8.49
N VAL A 142 0.39 -5.12 7.22
CA VAL A 142 1.15 -3.96 6.80
C VAL A 142 0.21 -2.99 6.09
N ASN A 143 0.00 -1.82 6.68
CA ASN A 143 -0.82 -0.78 6.10
C ASN A 143 0.07 0.29 5.46
N VAL A 144 -0.15 0.60 4.18
CA VAL A 144 0.58 1.65 3.47
C VAL A 144 -0.15 2.97 3.63
N SER A 145 0.38 3.83 4.51
CA SER A 145 -0.14 5.15 4.80
C SER A 145 0.53 6.23 3.92
N ALA A 146 0.93 7.34 4.49
CA ALA A 146 1.65 8.42 3.81
C ALA A 146 2.40 9.31 4.81
N HIS A 147 3.56 9.84 4.41
CA HIS A 147 4.31 10.79 5.23
C HIS A 147 3.53 12.11 5.48
N SER A 148 2.62 12.47 4.55
CA SER A 148 1.76 13.65 4.69
C SER A 148 0.91 13.66 5.96
N THR A 149 0.74 12.51 6.63
CA THR A 149 0.08 12.45 7.94
C THR A 149 0.86 13.15 9.04
N LYS A 150 2.17 13.37 8.83
CA LYS A 150 3.07 14.08 9.74
C LYS A 150 3.43 15.47 9.23
N ARG A 151 3.62 15.59 7.93
CA ARG A 151 3.84 16.86 7.24
C ARG A 151 2.69 17.11 6.27
N GLN A 152 1.69 17.89 6.69
CA GLN A 152 0.51 18.21 5.89
C GLN A 152 0.85 19.12 4.70
N SER A 153 -0.02 19.08 3.69
CA SER A 153 -0.07 20.04 2.59
C SER A 153 -1.52 20.48 2.38
N GLU A 154 -1.70 21.74 2.06
CA GLU A 154 -3.03 22.28 1.73
C GLU A 154 -3.63 21.63 0.48
N ALA A 155 -2.79 21.08 -0.40
CA ALA A 155 -3.20 20.39 -1.62
C ALA A 155 -3.67 18.94 -1.42
N LEU A 156 -3.53 18.35 -0.22
CA LEU A 156 -3.77 16.92 0.06
C LEU A 156 -4.74 16.69 1.21
N VAL A 157 -5.74 17.55 1.39
CA VAL A 157 -6.53 17.61 2.63
C VAL A 157 -7.27 16.31 2.92
N ALA A 158 -8.15 15.85 2.02
CA ALA A 158 -8.95 14.64 2.20
C ALA A 158 -8.06 13.38 2.18
N TYR A 159 -7.07 13.34 1.28
CA TYR A 159 -6.09 12.25 1.21
C TYR A 159 -5.38 12.07 2.56
N THR A 160 -4.76 13.13 3.05
CA THR A 160 -4.02 13.10 4.32
C THR A 160 -4.91 12.71 5.50
N ALA A 161 -6.14 13.25 5.56
CA ALA A 161 -7.09 12.88 6.60
C ALA A 161 -7.44 11.38 6.57
N SER A 162 -7.67 10.82 5.37
CA SER A 162 -7.95 9.38 5.21
C SER A 162 -6.76 8.50 5.62
N LYS A 163 -5.53 8.93 5.28
CA LYS A 163 -4.31 8.21 5.67
C LYS A 163 -4.01 8.34 7.16
N ALA A 164 -4.28 9.47 7.77
CA ALA A 164 -4.21 9.65 9.22
C ALA A 164 -5.19 8.72 9.96
N ALA A 165 -6.42 8.60 9.44
CA ALA A 165 -7.38 7.62 9.95
C ALA A 165 -6.84 6.19 9.85
N MET A 166 -6.23 5.78 8.72
CA MET A 166 -5.60 4.46 8.56
C MET A 166 -4.47 4.26 9.57
N THR A 167 -3.60 5.25 9.79
CA THR A 167 -2.50 5.17 10.77
C THR A 167 -3.04 4.99 12.19
N SER A 168 -4.08 5.74 12.57
CA SER A 168 -4.76 5.59 13.87
C SER A 168 -5.41 4.21 14.03
N ILE A 169 -6.11 3.72 13.00
CA ILE A 169 -6.70 2.37 12.97
C ILE A 169 -5.61 1.31 13.15
N SER A 170 -4.48 1.46 12.46
CA SER A 170 -3.35 0.52 12.56
C SER A 170 -2.82 0.43 13.99
N LYS A 171 -2.71 1.57 14.68
CA LYS A 171 -2.28 1.62 16.07
C LYS A 171 -3.26 0.90 16.99
N ASN A 172 -4.57 1.10 16.81
CA ASN A 172 -5.59 0.40 17.59
C ASN A 172 -5.58 -1.12 17.30
N LEU A 173 -5.44 -1.51 16.04
CA LEU A 173 -5.33 -2.93 15.66
C LEU A 173 -4.09 -3.59 16.25
N SER A 174 -2.96 -2.87 16.35
CA SER A 174 -1.75 -3.42 16.96
C SER A 174 -1.92 -3.77 18.45
N LEU A 175 -2.79 -3.05 19.13
CA LEU A 175 -3.14 -3.33 20.54
C LEU A 175 -4.13 -4.50 20.64
N SER A 176 -5.18 -4.46 19.84
CA SER A 176 -6.29 -5.42 19.90
C SER A 176 -5.91 -6.82 19.37
N LEU A 177 -4.97 -6.92 18.43
CA LEU A 177 -4.56 -8.18 17.80
C LEU A 177 -3.24 -8.75 18.34
N ALA A 178 -2.54 -8.02 19.21
CA ALA A 178 -1.34 -8.52 19.87
C ALA A 178 -1.56 -9.82 20.67
N PRO A 179 -2.67 -10.00 21.40
CA PRO A 179 -2.95 -11.27 22.09
C PRO A 179 -3.08 -12.47 21.11
N ASP A 180 -3.45 -12.23 19.85
CA ASP A 180 -3.52 -13.26 18.81
C ASP A 180 -2.16 -13.50 18.12
N GLY A 181 -1.08 -12.81 18.53
CA GLY A 181 0.23 -12.90 17.89
C GLY A 181 0.32 -12.21 16.53
N ILE A 182 -0.69 -11.42 16.16
CA ILE A 182 -0.74 -10.68 14.89
C ILE A 182 -0.11 -9.30 15.08
N LEU A 183 1.02 -9.05 14.38
CA LEU A 183 1.68 -7.76 14.44
C LEU A 183 1.13 -6.84 13.34
N VAL A 184 0.83 -5.59 13.70
CA VAL A 184 0.26 -4.60 12.79
C VAL A 184 1.15 -3.37 12.75
N ASN A 185 1.66 -3.04 11.56
CA ASN A 185 2.51 -1.87 11.37
C ASN A 185 2.06 -1.05 10.15
N THR A 186 2.49 0.19 10.14
CA THR A 186 2.29 1.13 9.05
C THR A 186 3.61 1.41 8.37
N VAL A 187 3.61 1.48 7.05
CA VAL A 187 4.69 2.03 6.25
C VAL A 187 4.17 3.31 5.62
N SER A 188 4.87 4.42 5.87
CA SER A 188 4.50 5.76 5.41
C SER A 188 5.47 6.21 4.32
N PRO A 189 5.09 6.05 3.04
CA PRO A 189 5.92 6.52 1.93
C PRO A 189 5.90 8.05 1.87
N GLY A 190 7.05 8.60 1.46
CA GLY A 190 7.16 9.98 1.01
C GLY A 190 6.79 10.14 -0.45
N SER A 191 7.53 10.99 -1.11
CA SER A 191 7.35 11.32 -2.52
C SER A 191 7.95 10.24 -3.42
N PHE A 192 7.08 9.42 -4.01
CA PHE A 192 7.45 8.35 -4.93
C PHE A 192 6.90 8.59 -6.34
N LEU A 193 7.62 8.13 -7.36
CA LEU A 193 7.15 8.09 -8.73
C LEU A 193 6.09 6.97 -8.88
N SER A 194 4.92 7.19 -8.27
CA SER A 194 3.79 6.28 -8.35
C SER A 194 3.06 6.42 -9.69
N ALA A 195 2.20 5.46 -10.04
CA ALA A 195 1.37 5.58 -11.25
C ALA A 195 0.47 6.84 -11.25
N GLY A 196 0.02 7.28 -10.07
CA GLY A 196 -0.73 8.54 -9.93
C GLY A 196 0.16 9.75 -10.23
N MET A 197 1.39 9.76 -9.70
CA MET A 197 2.36 10.83 -9.98
C MET A 197 2.75 10.86 -11.47
N VAL A 198 3.03 9.71 -12.09
CA VAL A 198 3.30 9.65 -13.54
C VAL A 198 2.14 10.26 -14.33
N GLY A 199 0.90 9.88 -14.03
CA GLY A 199 -0.28 10.46 -14.70
C GLY A 199 -0.41 11.97 -14.47
N TYR A 200 -0.06 12.47 -13.29
CA TYR A 200 -0.01 13.90 -13.03
C TYR A 200 1.07 14.60 -13.88
N LEU A 201 2.29 14.06 -13.90
CA LEU A 201 3.39 14.61 -14.70
C LEU A 201 3.07 14.63 -16.21
N GLU A 202 2.42 13.58 -16.73
CA GLU A 202 1.95 13.50 -18.11
C GLU A 202 0.86 14.53 -18.45
N SER A 203 0.09 14.98 -17.45
CA SER A 203 -0.97 15.98 -17.63
C SER A 203 -0.46 17.42 -17.64
N LEU A 204 0.80 17.64 -17.24
CA LEU A 204 1.39 18.98 -17.17
C LEU A 204 1.63 19.57 -18.56
N PRO A 205 1.55 20.91 -18.70
CA PRO A 205 1.85 21.57 -19.96
C PRO A 205 3.27 21.27 -20.44
N PRO A 206 3.49 21.02 -21.76
CA PRO A 206 4.81 20.71 -22.32
C PRO A 206 5.90 21.76 -22.02
N GLU A 207 5.48 23.00 -21.80
CA GLU A 207 6.37 24.12 -21.47
C GLU A 207 7.08 23.94 -20.13
N ARG A 208 6.57 23.09 -19.23
CA ARG A 208 7.23 22.77 -17.97
C ARG A 208 8.46 21.87 -18.15
N GLY A 209 8.63 21.27 -19.34
CA GLY A 209 9.81 20.46 -19.68
C GLY A 209 10.04 19.32 -18.69
N VAL A 210 8.97 18.58 -18.33
CA VAL A 210 9.00 17.48 -17.35
C VAL A 210 9.09 16.16 -18.09
N ASP A 211 10.07 15.33 -17.74
CA ASP A 211 10.10 13.91 -18.10
C ASP A 211 9.32 13.11 -17.05
N PRO A 212 8.13 12.52 -17.38
CA PRO A 212 7.31 11.79 -16.42
C PRO A 212 7.96 10.50 -15.88
N THR A 213 9.10 10.09 -16.45
CA THR A 213 9.87 8.92 -15.99
C THR A 213 11.08 9.30 -15.14
N SER A 214 11.43 10.59 -15.04
CA SER A 214 12.55 11.10 -14.26
C SER A 214 12.18 11.27 -12.79
N LEU A 215 12.97 10.64 -11.91
CA LEU A 215 12.80 10.79 -10.46
C LEU A 215 13.16 12.20 -9.98
N GLU A 216 14.11 12.86 -10.63
CA GLU A 216 14.53 14.23 -10.35
C GLU A 216 13.46 15.23 -10.76
N ASP A 217 12.87 15.07 -11.95
CA ASP A 217 11.78 15.93 -12.41
C ASP A 217 10.53 15.75 -11.55
N ALA A 218 10.21 14.51 -11.18
CA ALA A 218 9.13 14.24 -10.25
C ALA A 218 9.34 14.99 -8.91
N MET A 219 10.55 14.97 -8.34
CA MET A 219 10.84 15.69 -7.10
C MET A 219 10.76 17.20 -7.28
N ARG A 220 11.20 17.73 -8.43
CA ARG A 220 11.09 19.15 -8.76
C ARG A 220 9.61 19.59 -8.75
N VAL A 221 8.76 18.84 -9.45
CA VAL A 221 7.31 19.11 -9.51
C VAL A 221 6.65 18.96 -8.14
N ILE A 222 7.00 17.91 -7.38
CA ILE A 222 6.48 17.70 -6.02
C ILE A 222 6.83 18.88 -5.11
N LYS A 223 8.04 19.41 -5.24
CA LYS A 223 8.45 20.59 -4.48
C LYS A 223 7.68 21.84 -4.90
N GLU A 224 7.49 22.04 -6.21
CA GLU A 224 6.84 23.23 -6.77
C GLU A 224 5.32 23.26 -6.50
N ASP A 225 4.65 22.11 -6.70
CA ASP A 225 3.18 22.03 -6.72
C ASP A 225 2.57 21.57 -5.38
N PHE A 226 3.31 20.81 -4.57
CA PHE A 226 2.79 20.20 -3.33
C PHE A 226 3.55 20.62 -2.06
N ASP A 227 4.63 21.36 -2.17
CA ASP A 227 5.53 21.74 -1.07
C ASP A 227 5.98 20.56 -0.19
N HIS A 228 6.26 19.40 -0.81
CA HIS A 228 6.69 18.19 -0.12
C HIS A 228 8.08 17.71 -0.59
N PRO A 229 9.14 18.53 -0.53
CA PRO A 229 10.47 18.10 -0.94
C PRO A 229 11.02 17.04 0.01
N ALA A 230 11.72 16.06 -0.55
CA ALA A 230 12.61 15.19 0.22
C ALA A 230 14.01 15.83 0.37
N HIS A 231 14.81 15.33 1.34
CA HIS A 231 16.22 15.71 1.42
C HIS A 231 17.06 15.04 0.34
N LEU A 232 16.67 13.83 -0.08
CA LEU A 232 17.22 13.25 -1.31
C LEU A 232 16.70 14.06 -2.50
N PRO A 233 17.60 14.43 -3.48
CA PRO A 233 17.25 15.33 -4.57
C PRO A 233 16.43 14.64 -5.68
N ARG A 234 15.70 13.58 -5.36
CA ARG A 234 14.87 12.79 -6.27
C ARG A 234 13.67 12.19 -5.57
N ALA A 235 12.65 11.84 -6.31
CA ALA A 235 11.57 10.99 -5.81
C ALA A 235 12.09 9.55 -5.56
N GLY A 236 11.37 8.79 -4.76
CA GLY A 236 11.60 7.36 -4.60
C GLY A 236 11.06 6.57 -5.79
N ASP A 237 11.76 5.52 -6.19
CA ASP A 237 11.20 4.51 -7.09
C ASP A 237 10.37 3.50 -6.28
N PRO A 238 9.18 3.08 -6.76
CA PRO A 238 8.35 2.09 -6.05
C PRO A 238 9.08 0.80 -5.67
N SER A 239 10.13 0.40 -6.40
CA SER A 239 10.95 -0.77 -6.06
C SER A 239 11.77 -0.59 -4.78
N GLU A 240 11.99 0.65 -4.32
CA GLU A 240 12.76 0.93 -3.10
C GLU A 240 11.94 0.73 -1.82
N ILE A 241 10.61 0.84 -1.88
CA ILE A 241 9.73 0.62 -0.73
C ILE A 241 9.28 -0.85 -0.62
N GLY A 242 9.27 -1.59 -1.73
CA GLY A 242 8.88 -3.00 -1.76
C GLY A 242 9.62 -3.86 -0.72
N PRO A 243 10.96 -3.80 -0.65
CA PRO A 243 11.75 -4.53 0.36
C PRO A 243 11.41 -4.16 1.80
N VAL A 244 11.07 -2.88 2.09
CA VAL A 244 10.67 -2.44 3.43
C VAL A 244 9.32 -3.05 3.80
N ILE A 245 8.34 -3.03 2.89
CA ILE A 245 7.03 -3.66 3.10
C ILE A 245 7.19 -5.16 3.33
N ALA A 246 8.04 -5.83 2.55
CA ALA A 246 8.32 -7.26 2.69
C ALA A 246 8.98 -7.58 4.04
N PHE A 247 9.96 -6.77 4.48
CA PHE A 247 10.58 -6.92 5.80
C PHE A 247 9.56 -6.75 6.93
N VAL A 248 8.74 -5.69 6.90
CA VAL A 248 7.71 -5.43 7.92
C VAL A 248 6.68 -6.56 7.96
N GLY A 249 6.33 -7.13 6.80
CA GLY A 249 5.43 -8.27 6.66
C GLY A 249 6.08 -9.64 6.88
N SER A 250 7.37 -9.72 7.17
CA SER A 250 8.10 -10.98 7.23
C SER A 250 8.04 -11.67 8.60
N ARG A 251 8.44 -12.96 8.63
CA ARG A 251 8.55 -13.73 9.87
C ARG A 251 9.65 -13.21 10.79
N VAL A 252 10.72 -12.62 10.25
CA VAL A 252 11.82 -12.05 11.05
C VAL A 252 11.41 -10.80 11.82
N ASN A 253 10.39 -10.08 11.38
CA ASN A 253 9.74 -9.06 12.19
C ASN A 253 8.90 -9.74 13.28
N SER A 254 9.48 -9.97 14.45
CA SER A 254 8.84 -10.72 15.53
C SER A 254 8.50 -9.87 16.76
N TYR A 255 8.95 -8.60 16.82
CA TYR A 255 8.76 -7.74 18.01
C TYR A 255 8.28 -6.32 17.70
N MET A 256 8.18 -5.94 16.42
CA MET A 256 7.73 -4.61 16.00
C MET A 256 6.23 -4.65 15.69
N THR A 257 5.43 -3.96 16.50
CA THR A 257 3.99 -3.77 16.30
C THR A 257 3.58 -2.35 16.69
N GLY A 258 2.62 -1.79 15.98
CA GLY A 258 2.15 -0.41 16.18
C GLY A 258 3.16 0.66 15.76
N ALA A 259 4.18 0.30 14.99
CA ALA A 259 5.13 1.25 14.42
C ALA A 259 4.55 1.93 13.18
N ASP A 260 4.98 3.16 12.94
CA ASP A 260 4.79 3.89 11.70
C ASP A 260 6.18 4.22 11.12
N ILE A 261 6.51 3.56 10.01
CA ILE A 261 7.86 3.51 9.45
C ILE A 261 7.90 4.40 8.22
N ASN A 262 8.65 5.48 8.29
CA ASN A 262 8.85 6.39 7.17
C ASN A 262 9.82 5.80 6.14
N VAL A 263 9.46 5.90 4.86
CA VAL A 263 10.30 5.62 3.70
C VAL A 263 10.10 6.80 2.75
N ASP A 264 10.80 7.89 2.98
CA ASP A 264 10.42 9.21 2.45
C ASP A 264 11.56 10.08 1.94
N GLY A 265 12.79 9.53 1.91
CA GLY A 265 13.96 10.29 1.48
C GLY A 265 14.28 11.50 2.38
N GLY A 266 13.76 11.48 3.63
CA GLY A 266 13.95 12.57 4.59
C GLY A 266 12.92 13.69 4.45
N SER A 267 11.73 13.44 3.87
CA SER A 267 10.67 14.46 3.76
C SER A 267 10.04 14.83 5.10
N ASP A 268 10.04 13.88 6.05
CA ASP A 268 9.44 14.06 7.36
C ASP A 268 10.50 14.54 8.35
N PHE A 269 10.60 15.85 8.49
CA PHE A 269 11.34 16.51 9.57
C PHE A 269 10.32 17.22 10.45
N ALA A 270 9.87 16.54 11.46
CA ALA A 270 9.11 17.16 12.55
C ALA A 270 10.03 17.46 13.73
#